data_c9dcdad1615348f5f73862d5821e811d
#
_entry.id   c9dcdad1615348f5f73862d5821e811d
#
_cell.length_a   1.000
_cell.length_b   1.000
_cell.length_c   1.000
_cell.angle_alpha   90.00
_cell.angle_beta   90.00
_cell.angle_gamma   90.00
#
_symmetry.space_group_name_H-M   'P 1'
#
loop_
_entity.id
_entity.type
_entity.pdbx_description
1 polymer ?
#
loop_
_entity_poly.entity_id
_entity_poly.type
_entity_poly.pdbx_seq_one_letter_code
_entity_poly.pdbx_strand_id
1 'polypeptide(L)'
;AHSPRCPSTDEDLRALFNGSWLDVEERQRAAVRQAVGRRLMVLTGGPGTGKTTTVLRMLLALSREHAAVTGCMPQLRIAAPTGKAAQRLAESLRQGAERLNRGAHPIGSDWMPHMHAVLAADAATVHRLLGSRGRHGGYAFHAGEPLPADIVVVDEASMLDLGLLRALLGALREDAVLVLVGDADQLTS
;
A
#
# COMPACT_ATOMS: atom_id res chain seq x y z
N ALA A 1 12.97 -11.56 -18.74
CA ALA A 1 13.35 -10.22 -19.16
C ALA A 1 12.48 -9.24 -18.35
N HIS A 2 13.10 -8.49 -17.42
CA HIS A 2 12.42 -7.47 -16.62
C HIS A 2 12.16 -6.27 -17.53
N SER A 3 10.90 -5.99 -17.85
CA SER A 3 10.54 -4.69 -18.40
C SER A 3 10.80 -3.61 -17.34
N PRO A 4 11.53 -2.54 -17.66
CA PRO A 4 11.71 -1.45 -16.73
C PRO A 4 10.35 -0.83 -16.41
N ARG A 5 9.98 -0.74 -15.12
CA ARG A 5 8.81 0.00 -14.69
C ARG A 5 9.00 1.46 -15.09
N CYS A 6 8.03 2.03 -15.78
CA CYS A 6 8.06 3.45 -16.14
C CYS A 6 7.79 4.26 -14.87
N PRO A 7 8.74 5.04 -14.36
CA PRO A 7 8.51 5.83 -13.14
C PRO A 7 7.41 6.87 -13.41
N SER A 8 6.53 7.06 -12.43
CA SER A 8 5.58 8.19 -12.46
C SER A 8 6.36 9.48 -12.66
N THR A 9 5.90 10.35 -13.54
CA THR A 9 6.59 11.61 -13.82
C THR A 9 6.55 12.53 -12.60
N ASP A 10 7.47 13.48 -12.50
CA ASP A 10 7.43 14.51 -11.43
C ASP A 10 6.12 15.32 -11.46
N GLU A 11 5.49 15.44 -12.61
CA GLU A 11 4.19 16.10 -12.80
C GLU A 11 3.06 15.28 -12.16
N ASP A 12 3.07 13.96 -12.36
CA ASP A 12 2.12 13.03 -11.70
C ASP A 12 2.20 13.13 -10.18
N LEU A 13 3.42 13.16 -9.65
CA LEU A 13 3.62 13.30 -8.20
C LEU A 13 3.18 14.67 -7.68
N ARG A 14 3.38 15.75 -8.45
CA ARG A 14 2.88 17.09 -8.10
C ARG A 14 1.36 17.12 -7.98
N ALA A 15 0.66 16.47 -8.91
CA ALA A 15 -0.81 16.38 -8.89
C ALA A 15 -1.33 15.71 -7.61
N LEU A 16 -0.63 14.69 -7.08
CA LEU A 16 -1.00 14.03 -5.83
C LEU A 16 -0.84 14.91 -4.58
N PHE A 17 -0.07 15.98 -4.65
CA PHE A 17 0.22 16.87 -3.50
C PHE A 17 -0.40 18.27 -3.64
N ASN A 18 -1.31 18.47 -4.62
CA ASN A 18 -2.09 19.72 -4.79
C ASN A 18 -1.24 21.00 -4.85
N GLY A 19 0.01 20.91 -5.26
CA GLY A 19 0.92 22.06 -5.36
C GLY A 19 1.40 22.67 -4.04
N SER A 20 1.00 22.13 -2.90
CA SER A 20 1.44 22.60 -1.57
C SER A 20 2.87 22.14 -1.25
N TRP A 21 3.68 23.07 -0.68
CA TRP A 21 5.13 22.91 -0.43
C TRP A 21 5.48 23.02 1.05
N LEU A 22 4.68 22.46 1.94
CA LEU A 22 5.01 22.41 3.35
C LEU A 22 6.06 21.32 3.65
N ASP A 23 6.98 21.55 4.58
CA ASP A 23 8.07 20.59 4.93
C ASP A 23 7.59 19.17 5.26
N VAL A 24 6.41 19.04 5.87
CA VAL A 24 5.78 17.74 6.15
C VAL A 24 5.42 17.01 4.87
N GLU A 25 4.99 17.74 3.84
CA GLU A 25 4.64 17.17 2.55
C GLU A 25 5.87 16.78 1.73
N GLU A 26 7.02 17.42 1.95
CA GLU A 26 8.27 17.03 1.28
C GLU A 26 8.71 15.63 1.68
N ARG A 27 8.65 15.28 2.98
CA ARG A 27 8.94 13.92 3.48
C ARG A 27 7.97 12.89 2.92
N GLN A 28 6.69 13.23 2.89
CA GLN A 28 5.65 12.37 2.30
C GLN A 28 5.87 12.18 0.80
N ARG A 29 6.22 13.25 0.09
CA ARG A 29 6.55 13.21 -1.33
C ARG A 29 7.78 12.36 -1.62
N ALA A 30 8.83 12.51 -0.83
CA ALA A 30 10.02 11.67 -0.93
C ALA A 30 9.68 10.18 -0.73
N ALA A 31 8.82 9.85 0.25
CA ALA A 31 8.37 8.48 0.47
C ALA A 31 7.58 7.92 -0.73
N VAL A 32 6.65 8.70 -1.29
CA VAL A 32 5.88 8.29 -2.49
C VAL A 32 6.81 8.13 -3.69
N ARG A 33 7.73 9.06 -3.91
CA ARG A 33 8.71 8.99 -5.00
C ARG A 33 9.62 7.76 -4.88
N GLN A 34 10.03 7.42 -3.67
CA GLN A 34 10.86 6.24 -3.41
C GLN A 34 10.11 4.93 -3.58
N ALA A 35 8.79 4.90 -3.42
CA ALA A 35 7.98 3.70 -3.60
C ALA A 35 7.90 3.27 -5.07
N VAL A 36 7.86 4.24 -5.98
CA VAL A 36 7.78 4.00 -7.42
C VAL A 36 9.02 3.23 -7.89
N GLY A 37 8.82 2.16 -8.64
CA GLY A 37 9.89 1.28 -9.12
C GLY A 37 10.42 0.26 -8.10
N ARG A 38 9.96 0.27 -6.85
CA ARG A 38 10.39 -0.66 -5.80
C ARG A 38 9.33 -1.72 -5.53
N ARG A 39 9.80 -2.92 -5.15
CA ARG A 39 8.92 -4.03 -4.77
C ARG A 39 8.64 -4.11 -3.27
N LEU A 40 9.53 -3.57 -2.47
CA LEU A 40 9.39 -3.52 -1.02
C LEU A 40 9.57 -2.10 -0.55
N MET A 41 8.60 -1.60 0.20
CA MET A 41 8.64 -0.32 0.87
C MET A 41 8.28 -0.49 2.33
N VAL A 42 9.06 0.15 3.20
CA VAL A 42 8.78 0.22 4.64
C VAL A 42 8.54 1.68 5.00
N LEU A 43 7.34 1.98 5.48
CA LEU A 43 6.94 3.31 5.92
C LEU A 43 6.83 3.32 7.45
N THR A 44 7.73 4.05 8.09
CA THR A 44 7.71 4.20 9.55
C THR A 44 7.35 5.63 9.95
N GLY A 45 6.76 5.80 11.11
CA GLY A 45 6.44 7.11 11.68
C GLY A 45 5.52 7.00 12.88
N GLY A 46 5.60 7.96 13.80
CA GLY A 46 4.75 8.03 14.98
C GLY A 46 3.27 8.31 14.68
N PRO A 47 2.40 8.27 15.68
CA PRO A 47 0.99 8.65 15.53
C PRO A 47 0.87 10.11 15.06
N GLY A 48 -0.11 10.40 14.21
CA GLY A 48 -0.37 11.78 13.73
C GLY A 48 0.58 12.31 12.64
N THR A 49 1.58 11.55 12.19
CA THR A 49 2.56 12.00 11.17
C THR A 49 2.03 11.99 9.73
N GLY A 50 0.75 11.71 9.55
CA GLY A 50 0.15 11.64 8.21
C GLY A 50 0.44 10.34 7.44
N LYS A 51 0.82 9.24 8.14
CA LYS A 51 1.09 7.93 7.51
C LYS A 51 -0.01 7.51 6.54
N THR A 52 -1.27 7.57 6.95
CA THR A 52 -2.40 7.15 6.10
C THR A 52 -2.52 7.97 4.82
N THR A 53 -2.29 9.30 4.92
CA THR A 53 -2.30 10.17 3.74
C THR A 53 -1.15 9.83 2.80
N THR A 54 0.02 9.53 3.35
CA THR A 54 1.19 9.09 2.59
C THR A 54 0.92 7.73 1.92
N VAL A 55 0.35 6.77 2.65
CA VAL A 55 -0.03 5.45 2.11
C VAL A 55 -1.02 5.60 0.95
N LEU A 56 -2.08 6.42 1.12
CA LEU A 56 -3.05 6.66 0.04
C LEU A 56 -2.38 7.17 -1.23
N ARG A 57 -1.57 8.24 -1.11
CA ARG A 57 -0.85 8.82 -2.25
C ARG A 57 0.13 7.82 -2.88
N MET A 58 0.80 7.03 -2.06
CA MET A 58 1.71 5.97 -2.51
C MET A 58 0.95 4.89 -3.30
N LEU A 59 -0.21 4.44 -2.81
CA LEU A 59 -1.04 3.46 -3.51
C LEU A 59 -1.58 3.98 -4.84
N LEU A 60 -1.95 5.26 -4.91
CA LEU A 60 -2.36 5.90 -6.15
C LEU A 60 -1.21 5.91 -7.17
N ALA A 61 -0.01 6.32 -6.75
CA ALA A 61 1.17 6.32 -7.61
C ALA A 61 1.55 4.91 -8.10
N LEU A 62 1.56 3.92 -7.20
CA LEU A 62 1.83 2.53 -7.54
C LEU A 62 0.77 1.93 -8.46
N SER A 63 -0.51 2.26 -8.24
CA SER A 63 -1.59 1.83 -9.13
C SER A 63 -1.43 2.40 -10.53
N ARG A 64 -1.05 3.67 -10.65
CA ARG A 64 -0.80 4.33 -11.95
C ARG A 64 0.40 3.71 -12.66
N GLU A 65 1.49 3.48 -11.93
CA GLU A 65 2.67 2.80 -12.45
C GLU A 65 2.34 1.40 -12.97
N HIS A 66 1.61 0.61 -12.20
CA HIS A 66 1.18 -0.74 -12.60
C HIS A 66 0.34 -0.69 -13.87
N ALA A 67 -0.66 0.19 -13.93
CA ALA A 67 -1.53 0.34 -15.10
C ALA A 67 -0.76 0.81 -16.35
N ALA A 68 0.23 1.69 -16.20
CA ALA A 68 1.08 2.15 -17.29
C ALA A 68 1.94 1.02 -17.88
N VAL A 69 2.38 0.07 -17.03
CA VAL A 69 3.24 -1.05 -17.46
C VAL A 69 2.42 -2.23 -18.00
N THR A 70 1.29 -2.55 -17.37
CA THR A 70 0.52 -3.77 -17.67
C THR A 70 -0.70 -3.53 -18.54
N GLY A 71 -1.16 -2.29 -18.64
CA GLY A 71 -2.44 -1.94 -19.28
C GLY A 71 -3.67 -2.25 -18.43
N CYS A 72 -3.51 -2.78 -17.21
CA CYS A 72 -4.60 -3.24 -16.33
C CYS A 72 -4.52 -2.56 -14.95
N MET A 73 -5.68 -2.38 -14.30
CA MET A 73 -5.70 -1.92 -12.91
C MET A 73 -5.16 -3.01 -11.99
N PRO A 74 -4.35 -2.65 -10.96
CA PRO A 74 -3.78 -3.63 -10.04
C PRO A 74 -4.83 -4.23 -9.11
N GLN A 75 -4.64 -5.49 -8.74
CA GLN A 75 -5.32 -6.11 -7.62
C GLN A 75 -4.64 -5.69 -6.31
N LEU A 76 -5.31 -4.82 -5.55
CA LEU A 76 -4.85 -4.34 -4.26
C LEU A 76 -5.41 -5.20 -3.12
N ARG A 77 -4.58 -5.43 -2.10
CA ARG A 77 -4.98 -6.07 -0.84
C ARG A 77 -4.48 -5.24 0.33
N ILE A 78 -5.34 -5.07 1.33
CA ILE A 78 -5.03 -4.41 2.59
C ILE A 78 -5.03 -5.46 3.69
N ALA A 79 -3.97 -5.52 4.48
CA ALA A 79 -3.88 -6.44 5.58
C ALA A 79 -3.34 -5.77 6.86
N ALA A 80 -3.59 -6.41 7.99
CA ALA A 80 -3.01 -6.04 9.28
C ALA A 80 -2.95 -7.29 10.18
N PRO A 81 -2.25 -7.26 11.31
CA PRO A 81 -2.25 -8.36 12.28
C PRO A 81 -3.66 -8.67 12.82
N THR A 82 -4.51 -7.64 12.96
CA THR A 82 -5.88 -7.78 13.45
C THR A 82 -6.91 -7.27 12.45
N GLY A 83 -8.12 -7.85 12.47
CA GLY A 83 -9.21 -7.41 11.60
C GLY A 83 -9.62 -5.95 11.86
N LYS A 84 -9.57 -5.52 13.13
CA LYS A 84 -9.86 -4.14 13.53
C LYS A 84 -8.87 -3.14 12.92
N ALA A 85 -7.57 -3.47 12.94
CA ALA A 85 -6.54 -2.63 12.33
C ALA A 85 -6.71 -2.55 10.80
N ALA A 86 -6.97 -3.67 10.13
CA ALA A 86 -7.22 -3.68 8.69
C ALA A 86 -8.43 -2.82 8.29
N GLN A 87 -9.52 -2.91 9.04
CA GLN A 87 -10.72 -2.08 8.81
C GLN A 87 -10.45 -0.60 9.06
N ARG A 88 -9.69 -0.26 10.11
CA ARG A 88 -9.28 1.13 10.40
C ARG A 88 -8.47 1.73 9.27
N LEU A 89 -7.52 0.98 8.71
CA LEU A 89 -6.74 1.46 7.57
C LEU A 89 -7.66 1.70 6.37
N ALA A 90 -8.52 0.75 6.01
CA ALA A 90 -9.46 0.90 4.89
C ALA A 90 -10.36 2.12 5.05
N GLU A 91 -10.92 2.34 6.25
CA GLU A 91 -11.75 3.50 6.54
C GLU A 91 -10.95 4.81 6.47
N SER A 92 -9.74 4.83 6.99
CA SER A 92 -8.86 5.99 6.93
C SER A 92 -8.45 6.34 5.48
N LEU A 93 -8.28 5.34 4.61
CA LEU A 93 -8.04 5.55 3.19
C LEU A 93 -9.27 6.16 2.50
N ARG A 94 -10.50 5.70 2.82
CA ARG A 94 -11.73 6.31 2.29
C ARG A 94 -11.85 7.78 2.69
N GLN A 95 -11.66 8.09 3.98
CA GLN A 95 -11.70 9.48 4.46
C GLN A 95 -10.60 10.34 3.84
N GLY A 96 -9.41 9.77 3.61
CA GLY A 96 -8.33 10.42 2.91
C GLY A 96 -8.67 10.74 1.45
N ALA A 97 -9.29 9.78 0.76
CA ALA A 97 -9.76 9.94 -0.61
C ALA A 97 -10.84 11.03 -0.75
N GLU A 98 -11.80 11.06 0.19
CA GLU A 98 -12.80 12.13 0.21
C GLU A 98 -12.18 13.52 0.41
N ARG A 99 -11.16 13.62 1.27
CA ARG A 99 -10.44 14.88 1.47
C ARG A 99 -9.68 15.31 0.22
N LEU A 100 -9.04 14.38 -0.49
CA LEU A 100 -8.37 14.67 -1.76
C LEU A 100 -9.35 15.13 -2.85
N ASN A 101 -10.58 14.60 -2.86
CA ASN A 101 -11.59 14.97 -3.85
C ASN A 101 -12.33 16.28 -3.51
N ARG A 102 -12.49 16.60 -2.22
CA ARG A 102 -13.25 17.81 -1.77
C ARG A 102 -12.35 18.99 -1.43
N GLY A 103 -11.04 18.84 -1.47
CA GLY A 103 -10.08 19.92 -1.16
C GLY A 103 -10.16 21.10 -2.13
N ALA A 104 -9.49 22.18 -1.80
CA ALA A 104 -9.42 23.39 -2.65
C ALA A 104 -8.86 23.09 -4.06
N HIS A 105 -8.08 22.06 -4.17
CA HIS A 105 -7.54 21.55 -5.44
C HIS A 105 -7.82 20.04 -5.54
N PRO A 106 -9.00 19.62 -6.05
CA PRO A 106 -9.34 18.23 -6.23
C PRO A 106 -8.31 17.51 -7.11
N ILE A 107 -8.08 16.23 -6.81
CA ILE A 107 -7.24 15.39 -7.65
C ILE A 107 -7.86 15.27 -9.05
N GLY A 108 -7.03 15.29 -10.11
CA GLY A 108 -7.49 15.22 -11.48
C GLY A 108 -8.33 13.98 -11.79
N SER A 109 -9.23 14.09 -12.77
CA SER A 109 -10.12 12.99 -13.16
C SER A 109 -9.39 11.74 -13.66
N ASP A 110 -8.18 11.89 -14.15
CA ASP A 110 -7.28 10.82 -14.58
C ASP A 110 -6.81 9.91 -13.42
N TRP A 111 -6.92 10.39 -12.18
CA TRP A 111 -6.64 9.61 -10.97
C TRP A 111 -7.84 8.80 -10.46
N MET A 112 -9.05 9.07 -10.94
CA MET A 112 -10.26 8.44 -10.43
C MET A 112 -10.28 6.90 -10.59
N PRO A 113 -9.82 6.30 -11.70
CA PRO A 113 -9.73 4.84 -11.80
C PRO A 113 -8.82 4.23 -10.75
N HIS A 114 -7.68 4.87 -10.46
CA HIS A 114 -6.73 4.44 -9.42
C HIS A 114 -7.32 4.59 -8.03
N MET A 115 -8.05 5.68 -7.78
CA MET A 115 -8.78 5.89 -6.54
C MET A 115 -9.81 4.79 -6.30
N HIS A 116 -10.59 4.43 -7.32
CA HIS A 116 -11.54 3.34 -7.24
C HIS A 116 -10.87 1.99 -6.94
N ALA A 117 -9.73 1.70 -7.60
CA ALA A 117 -8.97 0.48 -7.32
C ALA A 117 -8.49 0.40 -5.86
N VAL A 118 -7.99 1.52 -5.31
CA VAL A 118 -7.56 1.59 -3.90
C VAL A 118 -8.74 1.41 -2.94
N LEU A 119 -9.88 2.05 -3.22
CA LEU A 119 -11.07 1.99 -2.35
C LEU A 119 -11.83 0.66 -2.44
N ALA A 120 -11.68 -0.08 -3.54
CA ALA A 120 -12.24 -1.41 -3.73
C ALA A 120 -11.39 -2.52 -3.08
N ALA A 121 -10.20 -2.19 -2.54
CA ALA A 121 -9.31 -3.17 -1.95
C ALA A 121 -9.93 -3.84 -0.72
N ASP A 122 -9.91 -5.17 -0.70
CA ASP A 122 -10.35 -5.95 0.46
C ASP A 122 -9.38 -5.77 1.63
N ALA A 123 -9.96 -5.60 2.82
CA ALA A 123 -9.22 -5.50 4.07
C ALA A 123 -9.40 -6.76 4.92
N ALA A 124 -8.29 -7.39 5.30
CA ALA A 124 -8.31 -8.65 6.05
C ALA A 124 -7.15 -8.74 7.05
N THR A 125 -7.15 -9.75 7.91
CA THR A 125 -5.94 -10.11 8.65
C THR A 125 -4.92 -10.75 7.72
N VAL A 126 -3.61 -10.65 8.05
CA VAL A 126 -2.56 -11.32 7.26
C VAL A 126 -2.80 -12.83 7.18
N HIS A 127 -3.28 -13.46 8.25
CA HIS A 127 -3.67 -14.87 8.24
C HIS A 127 -4.79 -15.16 7.24
N ARG A 128 -5.83 -14.32 7.20
CA ARG A 128 -6.92 -14.47 6.24
C ARG A 128 -6.48 -14.20 4.81
N LEU A 129 -5.63 -13.19 4.60
CA LEU A 129 -5.04 -12.87 3.31
C LEU A 129 -4.26 -14.08 2.75
N LEU A 130 -3.48 -14.77 3.59
CA LEU A 130 -2.74 -15.96 3.22
C LEU A 130 -3.62 -17.22 3.10
N GLY A 131 -4.90 -17.13 3.42
CA GLY A 131 -5.80 -18.29 3.40
C GLY A 131 -5.42 -19.34 4.45
N SER A 132 -5.29 -18.93 5.72
CA SER A 132 -4.95 -19.85 6.81
C SER A 132 -5.93 -21.04 6.88
N ARG A 133 -5.39 -22.25 6.89
CA ARG A 133 -6.13 -23.53 6.95
C ARG A 133 -6.26 -24.07 8.38
N GLY A 134 -6.10 -23.19 9.38
CA GLY A 134 -6.16 -23.55 10.80
C GLY A 134 -4.84 -24.09 11.35
N ARG A 135 -4.88 -24.62 12.61
CA ARG A 135 -3.67 -24.96 13.39
C ARG A 135 -2.70 -25.94 12.73
N HIS A 136 -3.17 -26.78 11.83
CA HIS A 136 -2.36 -27.86 11.23
C HIS A 136 -2.27 -27.80 9.69
N GLY A 137 -2.89 -26.79 9.06
CA GLY A 137 -3.05 -26.77 7.61
C GLY A 137 -2.13 -25.81 6.82
N GLY A 138 -1.33 -24.99 7.48
CA GLY A 138 -0.51 -23.98 6.81
C GLY A 138 -1.35 -22.88 6.12
N TYR A 139 -0.83 -22.38 5.03
CA TYR A 139 -1.46 -21.31 4.23
C TYR A 139 -1.84 -21.81 2.83
N ALA A 140 -2.95 -21.29 2.28
CA ALA A 140 -3.35 -21.58 0.92
C ALA A 140 -2.40 -20.96 -0.10
N PHE A 141 -1.95 -19.73 0.19
CA PHE A 141 -1.00 -19.01 -0.65
C PHE A 141 0.42 -19.16 -0.11
N HIS A 142 1.33 -19.56 -0.98
CA HIS A 142 2.74 -19.84 -0.73
C HIS A 142 3.53 -19.76 -2.05
N ALA A 143 4.83 -20.02 -2.05
CA ALA A 143 5.68 -19.92 -3.24
C ALA A 143 5.19 -20.76 -4.45
N GLY A 144 4.55 -21.91 -4.21
CA GLY A 144 3.97 -22.75 -5.26
C GLY A 144 2.56 -22.32 -5.72
N GLU A 145 1.86 -21.55 -4.91
CA GLU A 145 0.52 -21.00 -5.18
C GLU A 145 0.51 -19.53 -4.73
N PRO A 146 1.04 -18.61 -5.53
CA PRO A 146 1.19 -17.22 -5.12
C PRO A 146 -0.15 -16.51 -4.91
N LEU A 147 -0.14 -15.54 -3.99
CA LEU A 147 -1.26 -14.65 -3.72
C LEU A 147 -1.64 -13.87 -4.99
N PRO A 148 -2.92 -13.89 -5.42
CA PRO A 148 -3.38 -13.10 -6.56
C PRO A 148 -3.53 -11.63 -6.16
N ALA A 149 -2.39 -10.95 -6.02
CA ALA A 149 -2.32 -9.53 -5.69
C ALA A 149 -1.09 -8.90 -6.34
N ASP A 150 -1.27 -7.69 -6.86
CA ASP A 150 -0.20 -6.91 -7.48
C ASP A 150 0.42 -5.94 -6.47
N ILE A 151 -0.41 -5.42 -5.55
CA ILE A 151 0.02 -4.52 -4.48
C ILE A 151 -0.60 -4.99 -3.17
N VAL A 152 0.24 -5.21 -2.17
CA VAL A 152 -0.17 -5.58 -0.81
C VAL A 152 0.31 -4.52 0.17
N VAL A 153 -0.61 -4.01 0.99
CA VAL A 153 -0.29 -3.11 2.10
C VAL A 153 -0.53 -3.82 3.41
N VAL A 154 0.43 -3.76 4.30
CA VAL A 154 0.29 -4.31 5.66
C VAL A 154 0.50 -3.20 6.67
N ASP A 155 -0.55 -2.87 7.40
CA ASP A 155 -0.49 -1.93 8.53
C ASP A 155 -0.10 -2.65 9.83
N GLU A 156 0.41 -1.89 10.79
CA GLU A 156 0.93 -2.42 12.06
C GLU A 156 1.93 -3.58 11.85
N ALA A 157 2.77 -3.48 10.81
CA ALA A 157 3.70 -4.54 10.40
C ALA A 157 4.72 -4.90 11.50
N SER A 158 5.00 -3.99 12.43
CA SER A 158 5.84 -4.22 13.61
C SER A 158 5.29 -5.30 14.56
N MET A 159 3.99 -5.59 14.50
CA MET A 159 3.33 -6.62 15.31
C MET A 159 3.32 -8.01 14.65
N LEU A 160 3.83 -8.14 13.42
CA LEU A 160 3.93 -9.45 12.77
C LEU A 160 5.10 -10.24 13.35
N ASP A 161 4.85 -11.50 13.70
CA ASP A 161 5.95 -12.40 13.98
C ASP A 161 6.75 -12.74 12.71
N LEU A 162 7.99 -13.16 12.90
CA LEU A 162 8.91 -13.46 11.80
C LEU A 162 8.40 -14.59 10.88
N GLY A 163 7.71 -15.58 11.47
CA GLY A 163 7.13 -16.70 10.72
C GLY A 163 6.04 -16.24 9.76
N LEU A 164 5.13 -15.37 10.24
CA LEU A 164 4.06 -14.81 9.43
C LEU A 164 4.58 -13.87 8.35
N LEU A 165 5.59 -13.03 8.68
CA LEU A 165 6.24 -12.18 7.70
C LEU A 165 6.93 -13.00 6.60
N ARG A 166 7.64 -14.08 6.98
CA ARG A 166 8.26 -15.00 6.01
C ARG A 166 7.22 -15.68 5.14
N ALA A 167 6.11 -16.12 5.71
CA ALA A 167 5.01 -16.73 4.95
C ALA A 167 4.41 -15.73 3.95
N LEU A 168 4.20 -14.48 4.37
CA LEU A 168 3.72 -13.41 3.49
C LEU A 168 4.69 -13.17 2.33
N LEU A 169 5.98 -12.99 2.62
CA LEU A 169 6.99 -12.77 1.59
C LEU A 169 7.08 -13.93 0.60
N GLY A 170 6.97 -15.18 1.10
CA GLY A 170 6.98 -16.36 0.27
C GLY A 170 5.71 -16.55 -0.58
N ALA A 171 4.59 -15.93 -0.19
CA ALA A 171 3.34 -15.99 -0.94
C ALA A 171 3.21 -14.91 -2.02
N LEU A 172 4.06 -13.87 -2.00
CA LEU A 172 4.00 -12.81 -3.01
C LEU A 172 4.58 -13.29 -4.34
N ARG A 173 3.98 -12.81 -5.43
CA ARG A 173 4.55 -12.96 -6.77
C ARG A 173 5.82 -12.14 -6.89
N GLU A 174 6.71 -12.54 -7.77
CA GLU A 174 7.98 -11.82 -8.00
C GLU A 174 7.79 -10.36 -8.41
N ASP A 175 6.71 -10.04 -9.10
CA ASP A 175 6.37 -8.70 -9.59
C ASP A 175 5.48 -7.89 -8.65
N ALA A 176 4.98 -8.50 -7.57
CA ALA A 176 4.14 -7.82 -6.59
C ALA A 176 4.91 -6.76 -5.79
N VAL A 177 4.18 -5.71 -5.37
CA VAL A 177 4.69 -4.66 -4.49
C VAL A 177 4.16 -4.88 -3.08
N LEU A 178 5.06 -4.87 -2.09
CA LEU A 178 4.72 -4.93 -0.68
C LEU A 178 5.03 -3.59 0.00
N VAL A 179 4.04 -3.00 0.64
CA VAL A 179 4.17 -1.81 1.49
C VAL A 179 3.92 -2.22 2.93
N LEU A 180 4.95 -2.16 3.76
CA LEU A 180 4.86 -2.38 5.20
C LEU A 180 4.75 -1.02 5.90
N VAL A 181 3.70 -0.85 6.69
CA VAL A 181 3.47 0.35 7.49
C VAL A 181 3.59 -0.02 8.96
N GLY A 182 4.43 0.70 9.68
CA GLY A 182 4.69 0.41 11.08
C GLY A 182 4.95 1.65 11.91
N ASP A 183 5.13 1.44 13.21
CA ASP A 183 5.56 2.45 14.15
C ASP A 183 6.94 2.05 14.68
N ALA A 184 7.93 2.91 14.45
CA ALA A 184 9.30 2.64 14.88
C ALA A 184 9.41 2.56 16.42
N ASP A 185 8.55 3.29 17.14
CA ASP A 185 8.56 3.34 18.60
C ASP A 185 7.90 2.12 19.26
N GLN A 186 7.13 1.31 18.50
CA GLN A 186 6.52 0.08 19.00
C GLN A 186 7.47 -1.14 18.96
N LEU A 187 8.68 -0.99 18.43
CA LEU A 187 9.69 -2.05 18.36
C LEU A 187 10.62 -2.08 19.58
N THR A 188 10.47 -1.17 20.53
CA THR A 188 11.29 -1.06 21.75
C THR A 188 10.53 -1.59 22.95
N SER A 189 10.21 -2.88 22.97
CA SER A 189 9.72 -3.56 24.18
C SER A 189 10.46 -4.87 24.37
#